data_182d5112f3b902e9d2d5f51f48a3172a
#
_entry.id   182d5112f3b902e9d2d5f51f48a3172a
#
_cell.length_a   1.000
_cell.length_b   1.000
_cell.length_c   1.000
_cell.angle_alpha   90.00
_cell.angle_beta   90.00
_cell.angle_gamma   90.00
#
_symmetry.space_group_name_H-M   'P 1'
#
loop_
_entity.id
_entity.type
_entity.pdbx_description
1 polymer ?
#
loop_
_entity_poly.entity_id
_entity_poly.type
_entity_poly.pdbx_seq_one_letter_code
_entity_poly.pdbx_strand_id
1 'polypeptide(L)'
;MNNTADRFNRWEYQNIALAAIAQCASLVKTLAITGKAPQNEMIASINPLLMVDSNSVEDIYPRLSDLSLGLLTIQEIFSNDRGRKNVDIARYTLGMLLLRNKLAASQQMQDTVRQRLAGINPLEFVDETADEQAKRQLMYQDRTFEQLANLYQDTISKLSYRIQVQGKLENLKNENVANRIRTLLLGGIRSAVLWYQLGGRRWRLVFYRKRIQGTAGSIRRKLFTSA
;
A
#
# COMPACT_ATOMS: atom_id res chain seq x y z
N MET A 1 16.98 -26.58 11.26
CA MET A 1 16.79 -25.93 9.95
C MET A 1 15.44 -26.37 9.42
N ASN A 2 14.37 -25.70 9.78
CA ASN A 2 13.02 -26.00 9.26
C ASN A 2 12.89 -25.31 7.90
N ASN A 3 12.94 -26.12 6.87
CA ASN A 3 12.62 -25.75 5.50
C ASN A 3 11.09 -25.63 5.38
N THR A 4 10.51 -24.53 5.86
CA THR A 4 9.16 -24.16 5.51
C THR A 4 9.20 -23.79 4.03
N ALA A 5 8.75 -24.70 3.19
CA ALA A 5 8.61 -24.45 1.76
C ALA A 5 7.82 -23.14 1.58
N ASP A 6 8.41 -22.16 0.90
CA ASP A 6 7.78 -20.88 0.63
C ASP A 6 6.37 -21.11 0.08
N ARG A 7 5.35 -20.56 0.73
CA ARG A 7 3.93 -20.71 0.32
C ARG A 7 3.70 -20.23 -1.11
N PHE A 8 4.53 -19.30 -1.56
CA PHE A 8 4.46 -18.68 -2.87
C PHE A 8 5.83 -18.63 -3.53
N ASN A 9 5.89 -18.74 -4.84
CA ASN A 9 7.12 -18.54 -5.59
C ASN A 9 7.46 -17.01 -5.72
N ARG A 10 8.69 -16.71 -6.15
CA ARG A 10 9.18 -15.33 -6.28
C ARG A 10 8.31 -14.44 -7.20
N TRP A 11 7.70 -15.01 -8.24
CA TRP A 11 6.80 -14.27 -9.12
C TRP A 11 5.47 -13.96 -8.42
N GLU A 12 4.93 -14.87 -7.64
CA GLU A 12 3.73 -14.67 -6.83
C GLU A 12 4.00 -13.61 -5.77
N TYR A 13 5.14 -13.63 -5.08
CA TYR A 13 5.53 -12.58 -4.13
C TYR A 13 5.67 -11.20 -4.78
N GLN A 14 6.19 -11.10 -6.01
CA GLN A 14 6.17 -9.85 -6.76
C GLN A 14 4.74 -9.35 -6.98
N ASN A 15 3.81 -10.25 -7.28
CA ASN A 15 2.40 -9.88 -7.48
C ASN A 15 1.71 -9.49 -6.18
N ILE A 16 2.06 -10.11 -5.05
CA ILE A 16 1.60 -9.72 -3.70
C ILE A 16 2.06 -8.30 -3.37
N ALA A 17 3.33 -7.99 -3.56
CA ALA A 17 3.84 -6.64 -3.34
C ALA A 17 3.22 -5.61 -4.29
N LEU A 18 2.96 -5.98 -5.56
CA LEU A 18 2.24 -5.12 -6.51
C LEU A 18 0.78 -4.90 -6.10
N ALA A 19 0.12 -5.93 -5.55
CA ALA A 19 -1.23 -5.83 -5.00
C ALA A 19 -1.29 -4.84 -3.82
N ALA A 20 -0.31 -4.86 -2.93
CA ALA A 20 -0.23 -3.91 -1.83
C ALA A 20 -0.11 -2.45 -2.33
N ILE A 21 0.69 -2.21 -3.39
CA ILE A 21 0.76 -0.88 -4.03
C ILE A 21 -0.60 -0.48 -4.62
N ALA A 22 -1.25 -1.40 -5.33
CA ALA A 22 -2.55 -1.15 -5.97
C ALA A 22 -3.66 -0.93 -4.93
N GLN A 23 -3.61 -1.62 -3.78
CA GLN A 23 -4.52 -1.41 -2.66
C GLN A 23 -4.39 0.01 -2.11
N CYS A 24 -3.17 0.46 -1.82
CA CYS A 24 -2.92 1.85 -1.40
C CYS A 24 -3.49 2.85 -2.42
N ALA A 25 -3.26 2.62 -3.71
CA ALA A 25 -3.76 3.49 -4.79
C ALA A 25 -5.30 3.52 -4.84
N SER A 26 -5.96 2.37 -4.65
CA SER A 26 -7.42 2.25 -4.60
C SER A 26 -8.00 3.00 -3.41
N LEU A 27 -7.42 2.83 -2.22
CA LEU A 27 -7.84 3.51 -0.99
C LEU A 27 -7.64 5.03 -1.09
N VAL A 28 -6.53 5.49 -1.69
CA VAL A 28 -6.29 6.92 -1.98
C VAL A 28 -7.40 7.48 -2.86
N LYS A 29 -7.78 6.78 -3.95
CA LYS A 29 -8.88 7.21 -4.82
C LYS A 29 -10.21 7.25 -4.07
N THR A 30 -10.50 6.22 -3.27
CA THR A 30 -11.73 6.14 -2.47
C THR A 30 -11.82 7.31 -1.51
N LEU A 31 -10.78 7.59 -0.73
CA LEU A 31 -10.72 8.74 0.19
C LEU A 31 -10.90 10.07 -0.55
N ALA A 32 -10.24 10.25 -1.68
CA ALA A 32 -10.32 11.50 -2.45
C ALA A 32 -11.73 11.77 -2.99
N ILE A 33 -12.49 10.72 -3.32
CA ILE A 33 -13.84 10.84 -3.89
C ILE A 33 -14.92 10.88 -2.80
N THR A 34 -14.80 10.03 -1.77
CA THR A 34 -15.87 9.79 -0.78
C THR A 34 -15.60 10.42 0.58
N GLY A 35 -14.35 10.81 0.88
CA GLY A 35 -13.90 11.26 2.20
C GLY A 35 -13.73 10.14 3.22
N LYS A 36 -14.06 8.89 2.86
CA LYS A 36 -14.02 7.73 3.77
C LYS A 36 -13.43 6.52 3.06
N ALA A 37 -12.80 5.62 3.81
CA ALA A 37 -12.36 4.31 3.34
C ALA A 37 -12.43 3.32 4.52
N PRO A 38 -12.51 2.00 4.26
CA PRO A 38 -12.56 0.99 5.31
C PRO A 38 -11.30 1.05 6.18
N GLN A 39 -11.46 1.19 7.49
CA GLN A 39 -10.37 1.43 8.44
C GLN A 39 -9.37 0.27 8.44
N ASN A 40 -9.85 -0.96 8.53
CA ASN A 40 -8.99 -2.14 8.60
C ASN A 40 -8.18 -2.36 7.31
N GLU A 41 -8.72 -2.01 6.14
CA GLU A 41 -7.98 -2.06 4.87
C GLU A 41 -6.87 -1.00 4.81
N MET A 42 -7.12 0.20 5.39
CA MET A 42 -6.08 1.22 5.54
C MET A 42 -4.97 0.73 6.47
N ILE A 43 -5.31 0.15 7.63
CA ILE A 43 -4.34 -0.42 8.58
C ILE A 43 -3.50 -1.51 7.92
N ALA A 44 -4.14 -2.46 7.24
CA ALA A 44 -3.46 -3.52 6.50
C ALA A 44 -2.48 -2.98 5.45
N SER A 45 -2.80 -1.84 4.84
CA SER A 45 -1.94 -1.19 3.85
C SER A 45 -0.78 -0.40 4.47
N ILE A 46 -0.89 0.01 5.75
CA ILE A 46 0.08 0.86 6.44
C ILE A 46 1.03 0.04 7.31
N ASN A 47 0.56 -1.02 7.97
CA ASN A 47 1.39 -1.85 8.85
C ASN A 47 2.68 -2.36 8.18
N PRO A 48 2.71 -2.74 6.89
CA PRO A 48 3.94 -3.07 6.18
C PRO A 48 4.99 -1.95 6.15
N LEU A 49 4.57 -0.69 6.26
CA LEU A 49 5.47 0.46 6.37
C LEU A 49 6.21 0.46 7.72
N LEU A 50 5.54 0.02 8.79
CA LEU A 50 6.03 0.00 10.18
C LEU A 50 6.90 -1.23 10.46
N MET A 51 6.88 -2.24 9.59
CA MET A 51 7.75 -3.41 9.65
C MET A 51 9.10 -3.12 8.98
N VAL A 52 9.97 -2.39 9.71
CA VAL A 52 11.25 -1.89 9.16
C VAL A 52 12.25 -3.04 8.97
N ASP A 53 12.35 -3.93 9.94
CA ASP A 53 13.30 -5.05 9.97
C ASP A 53 12.56 -6.40 9.88
N SER A 54 12.19 -6.77 8.65
CA SER A 54 11.50 -8.03 8.35
C SER A 54 12.38 -8.94 7.50
N ASN A 55 12.37 -10.23 7.80
CA ASN A 55 13.20 -11.23 7.11
C ASN A 55 12.49 -11.90 5.93
N SER A 56 11.16 -11.84 5.91
CA SER A 56 10.34 -12.49 4.87
C SER A 56 9.18 -11.61 4.39
N VAL A 57 8.57 -11.98 3.28
CA VAL A 57 7.34 -11.32 2.77
C VAL A 57 6.16 -11.61 3.69
N GLU A 58 6.14 -12.79 4.30
CA GLU A 58 5.13 -13.22 5.26
C GLU A 58 5.17 -12.39 6.55
N ASP A 59 6.36 -11.99 7.00
CA ASP A 59 6.49 -11.08 8.15
C ASP A 59 5.86 -9.71 7.84
N ILE A 60 6.05 -9.23 6.61
CA ILE A 60 5.50 -7.94 6.16
C ILE A 60 3.98 -8.03 5.95
N TYR A 61 3.49 -9.14 5.44
CA TYR A 61 2.08 -9.40 5.15
C TYR A 61 1.62 -10.71 5.80
N PRO A 62 1.45 -10.74 7.13
CA PRO A 62 1.11 -11.96 7.86
C PRO A 62 -0.26 -12.54 7.47
N ARG A 63 -1.18 -11.69 7.04
CA ARG A 63 -2.50 -12.07 6.53
C ARG A 63 -2.68 -11.59 5.11
N LEU A 64 -2.35 -12.44 4.14
CA LEU A 64 -2.45 -12.10 2.72
C LEU A 64 -3.90 -11.85 2.26
N SER A 65 -4.91 -12.35 3.00
CA SER A 65 -6.33 -12.03 2.79
C SER A 65 -6.61 -10.53 2.87
N ASP A 66 -5.85 -9.80 3.68
CA ASP A 66 -5.98 -8.35 3.84
C ASP A 66 -5.59 -7.56 2.55
N LEU A 67 -4.94 -8.24 1.59
CA LEU A 67 -4.61 -7.70 0.27
C LEU A 67 -5.64 -8.06 -0.81
N SER A 68 -6.81 -8.57 -0.44
CA SER A 68 -7.88 -8.98 -1.39
C SER A 68 -8.32 -7.85 -2.30
N LEU A 69 -8.46 -6.62 -1.77
CA LEU A 69 -8.77 -5.43 -2.55
C LEU A 69 -7.67 -5.15 -3.59
N GLY A 70 -6.41 -5.22 -3.18
CA GLY A 70 -5.27 -4.98 -4.06
C GLY A 70 -5.15 -6.02 -5.18
N LEU A 71 -5.37 -7.30 -4.87
CA LEU A 71 -5.39 -8.37 -5.86
C LEU A 71 -6.53 -8.19 -6.87
N LEU A 72 -7.72 -7.80 -6.42
CA LEU A 72 -8.84 -7.47 -7.29
C LEU A 72 -8.51 -6.26 -8.18
N THR A 73 -7.97 -5.21 -7.58
CA THR A 73 -7.57 -3.98 -8.28
C THR A 73 -6.55 -4.26 -9.39
N ILE A 74 -5.56 -5.14 -9.17
CA ILE A 74 -4.63 -5.58 -10.22
C ILE A 74 -5.37 -6.28 -11.36
N GLN A 75 -6.28 -7.20 -11.04
CA GLN A 75 -7.07 -7.91 -12.06
C GLN A 75 -7.83 -6.91 -12.95
N GLU A 76 -8.41 -5.87 -12.36
CA GLU A 76 -9.16 -4.84 -13.07
C GLU A 76 -8.24 -3.92 -13.91
N ILE A 77 -7.11 -3.44 -13.35
CA ILE A 77 -6.15 -2.58 -14.07
C ILE A 77 -5.59 -3.30 -15.32
N PHE A 78 -5.32 -4.59 -15.20
CA PHE A 78 -4.72 -5.38 -16.29
C PHE A 78 -5.75 -6.14 -17.13
N SER A 79 -7.06 -6.00 -16.85
CA SER A 79 -8.11 -6.53 -17.70
C SER A 79 -8.12 -5.87 -19.09
N ASN A 80 -8.69 -6.56 -20.07
CA ASN A 80 -8.89 -6.00 -21.41
C ASN A 80 -10.05 -5.00 -21.44
N ASP A 81 -10.84 -4.93 -20.39
CA ASP A 81 -11.92 -3.96 -20.26
C ASP A 81 -11.32 -2.57 -20.00
N ARG A 82 -11.22 -1.79 -21.09
CA ARG A 82 -10.61 -0.44 -21.11
C ARG A 82 -11.50 0.62 -20.46
N GLY A 83 -12.33 0.25 -19.51
CA GLY A 83 -13.13 1.20 -18.74
C GLY A 83 -12.23 2.26 -18.07
N ARG A 84 -12.59 3.54 -18.24
CA ARG A 84 -11.88 4.70 -17.64
C ARG A 84 -11.82 4.65 -16.10
N LYS A 85 -12.49 3.70 -15.46
CA LYS A 85 -12.67 3.61 -13.98
C LYS A 85 -11.36 3.52 -13.21
N ASN A 86 -10.31 2.88 -13.76
CA ASN A 86 -9.08 2.56 -13.02
C ASN A 86 -7.84 3.36 -13.48
N VAL A 87 -8.02 4.38 -14.36
CA VAL A 87 -6.90 5.20 -14.86
C VAL A 87 -6.16 5.92 -13.72
N ASP A 88 -6.90 6.47 -12.75
CA ASP A 88 -6.30 7.16 -11.61
C ASP A 88 -5.52 6.20 -10.71
N ILE A 89 -6.08 5.00 -10.45
CA ILE A 89 -5.42 3.99 -9.63
C ILE A 89 -4.12 3.53 -10.31
N ALA A 90 -4.15 3.27 -11.61
CA ALA A 90 -2.95 2.92 -12.38
C ALA A 90 -1.91 4.06 -12.33
N ARG A 91 -2.34 5.32 -12.46
CA ARG A 91 -1.48 6.50 -12.36
C ARG A 91 -0.85 6.62 -10.98
N TYR A 92 -1.61 6.44 -9.89
CA TYR A 92 -1.08 6.47 -8.52
C TYR A 92 -0.11 5.32 -8.27
N THR A 93 -0.43 4.10 -8.73
CA THR A 93 0.47 2.94 -8.67
C THR A 93 1.81 3.23 -9.35
N LEU A 94 1.79 3.73 -10.59
CA LEU A 94 2.99 4.12 -11.32
C LEU A 94 3.74 5.28 -10.64
N GLY A 95 3.01 6.23 -10.06
CA GLY A 95 3.57 7.35 -9.31
C GLY A 95 4.34 6.88 -8.08
N MET A 96 3.82 5.92 -7.31
CA MET A 96 4.51 5.34 -6.15
C MET A 96 5.78 4.58 -6.57
N LEU A 97 5.75 3.85 -7.69
CA LEU A 97 6.93 3.21 -8.26
C LEU A 97 8.01 4.22 -8.71
N LEU A 98 7.61 5.40 -9.21
CA LEU A 98 8.53 6.49 -9.56
C LEU A 98 9.14 7.13 -8.32
N LEU A 99 8.32 7.45 -7.31
CA LEU A 99 8.79 8.03 -6.05
C LEU A 99 9.77 7.10 -5.33
N ARG A 100 9.51 5.78 -5.35
CA ARG A 100 10.47 4.79 -4.83
C ARG A 100 11.85 4.93 -5.48
N ASN A 101 11.92 5.10 -6.80
CA ASN A 101 13.21 5.24 -7.48
C ASN A 101 13.94 6.52 -7.06
N LYS A 102 13.19 7.62 -6.88
CA LYS A 102 13.76 8.89 -6.42
C LYS A 102 14.22 8.81 -4.95
N LEU A 103 13.44 8.15 -4.10
CA LEU A 103 13.83 7.88 -2.71
C LEU A 103 15.09 7.03 -2.64
N ALA A 104 15.21 5.99 -3.49
CA ALA A 104 16.37 5.12 -3.55
C ALA A 104 17.68 5.85 -3.98
N ALA A 105 17.56 7.01 -4.61
CA ALA A 105 18.71 7.84 -5.00
C ALA A 105 19.21 8.75 -3.85
N SER A 106 18.52 8.81 -2.71
CA SER A 106 18.90 9.65 -1.56
C SER A 106 19.02 8.82 -0.29
N GLN A 107 20.25 8.44 0.06
CA GLN A 107 20.53 7.69 1.29
C GLN A 107 20.07 8.47 2.53
N GLN A 108 20.38 9.76 2.59
CA GLN A 108 19.98 10.62 3.71
C GLN A 108 18.47 10.61 3.94
N MET A 109 17.67 10.65 2.87
CA MET A 109 16.21 10.61 3.00
C MET A 109 15.72 9.23 3.46
N GLN A 110 16.33 8.14 2.97
CA GLN A 110 16.03 6.79 3.43
C GLN A 110 16.32 6.64 4.93
N ASP A 111 17.46 7.13 5.41
CA ASP A 111 17.86 7.08 6.82
C ASP A 111 16.89 7.90 7.68
N THR A 112 16.50 9.10 7.23
CA THR A 112 15.48 9.91 7.91
C THR A 112 14.14 9.17 8.01
N VAL A 113 13.67 8.56 6.93
CA VAL A 113 12.43 7.77 6.91
C VAL A 113 12.54 6.60 7.89
N ARG A 114 13.62 5.81 7.82
CA ARG A 114 13.84 4.67 8.71
C ARG A 114 13.84 5.07 10.18
N GLN A 115 14.58 6.12 10.53
CA GLN A 115 14.70 6.61 11.91
C GLN A 115 13.34 7.03 12.48
N ARG A 116 12.53 7.74 11.69
CA ARG A 116 11.21 8.22 12.15
C ARG A 116 10.17 7.11 12.21
N LEU A 117 10.32 6.04 11.45
CA LEU A 117 9.44 4.86 11.53
C LEU A 117 9.76 3.95 12.72
N ALA A 118 11.00 3.88 13.17
CA ALA A 118 11.45 2.96 14.22
C ALA A 118 10.75 3.16 15.58
N GLY A 119 10.15 4.33 15.81
CA GLY A 119 9.40 4.64 17.04
C GLY A 119 7.89 4.43 16.94
N ILE A 120 7.37 3.92 15.83
CA ILE A 120 5.93 3.76 15.59
C ILE A 120 5.59 2.27 15.56
N ASN A 121 4.71 1.85 16.47
CA ASN A 121 4.25 0.46 16.53
C ASN A 121 3.20 0.18 15.45
N PRO A 122 3.12 -1.06 14.93
CA PRO A 122 2.03 -1.48 14.06
C PRO A 122 0.65 -1.21 14.68
N LEU A 123 -0.31 -0.84 13.85
CA LEU A 123 -1.67 -0.54 14.27
C LEU A 123 -2.47 -1.82 14.42
N GLU A 124 -3.28 -1.89 15.48
CA GLU A 124 -4.23 -2.98 15.69
C GLU A 124 -5.48 -2.77 14.82
N PHE A 125 -6.09 -3.87 14.39
CA PHE A 125 -7.36 -3.83 13.68
C PHE A 125 -8.49 -3.43 14.64
N VAL A 126 -9.42 -2.61 14.16
CA VAL A 126 -10.55 -2.13 14.96
C VAL A 126 -11.66 -3.18 14.96
N ASP A 127 -12.12 -3.54 16.15
CA ASP A 127 -13.38 -4.24 16.32
C ASP A 127 -14.48 -3.18 16.42
N GLU A 128 -15.28 -3.05 15.37
CA GLU A 128 -16.36 -2.05 15.29
C GLU A 128 -17.50 -2.30 16.31
N THR A 129 -17.51 -3.47 16.97
CA THR A 129 -18.51 -3.83 17.99
C THR A 129 -18.17 -3.33 19.40
N ALA A 130 -16.94 -2.86 19.64
CA ALA A 130 -16.42 -2.45 20.94
C ALA A 130 -16.48 -0.90 21.13
N ASP A 131 -17.47 -0.40 21.87
CA ASP A 131 -17.79 1.04 21.99
C ASP A 131 -16.64 1.98 22.40
N GLU A 132 -16.22 1.98 23.67
CA GLU A 132 -15.24 2.95 24.19
C GLU A 132 -13.79 2.57 23.84
N GLN A 133 -13.50 1.28 23.72
CA GLN A 133 -12.17 0.80 23.33
C GLN A 133 -11.92 1.12 21.85
N ALA A 134 -12.90 0.91 20.99
CA ALA A 134 -12.83 1.27 19.57
C ALA A 134 -12.59 2.76 19.37
N LYS A 135 -13.25 3.63 20.13
CA LYS A 135 -13.04 5.09 20.07
C LYS A 135 -11.60 5.48 20.42
N ARG A 136 -11.04 4.93 21.52
CA ARG A 136 -9.64 5.21 21.92
C ARG A 136 -8.66 4.73 20.87
N GLN A 137 -8.91 3.55 20.30
CA GLN A 137 -8.08 2.96 19.25
C GLN A 137 -8.10 3.81 17.98
N LEU A 138 -9.27 4.30 17.56
CA LEU A 138 -9.40 5.21 16.42
C LEU A 138 -8.65 6.54 16.65
N MET A 139 -8.73 7.12 17.86
CA MET A 139 -7.96 8.33 18.19
C MET A 139 -6.44 8.09 18.13
N TYR A 140 -5.97 6.94 18.63
CA TYR A 140 -4.56 6.58 18.51
C TYR A 140 -4.12 6.42 17.07
N GLN A 141 -4.94 5.76 16.26
CA GLN A 141 -4.70 5.58 14.83
C GLN A 141 -4.66 6.92 14.08
N ASP A 142 -5.57 7.84 14.37
CA ASP A 142 -5.58 9.17 13.75
C ASP A 142 -4.29 9.94 14.03
N ARG A 143 -3.75 9.87 15.25
CA ARG A 143 -2.43 10.43 15.59
C ARG A 143 -1.30 9.78 14.80
N THR A 144 -1.35 8.47 14.63
CA THR A 144 -0.36 7.75 13.83
C THR A 144 -0.45 8.13 12.35
N PHE A 145 -1.65 8.26 11.80
CA PHE A 145 -1.85 8.78 10.44
C PHE A 145 -1.26 10.19 10.27
N GLU A 146 -1.45 11.08 11.24
CA GLU A 146 -0.89 12.41 11.24
C GLU A 146 0.65 12.38 11.28
N GLN A 147 1.25 11.57 12.16
CA GLN A 147 2.71 11.42 12.24
C GLN A 147 3.31 10.91 10.91
N LEU A 148 2.69 9.92 10.30
CA LEU A 148 3.13 9.37 9.01
C LEU A 148 2.90 10.35 7.85
N ALA A 149 1.84 11.13 7.90
CA ALA A 149 1.58 12.19 6.92
C ALA A 149 2.63 13.31 7.02
N ASN A 150 3.02 13.70 8.23
CA ASN A 150 4.09 14.66 8.48
C ASN A 150 5.44 14.11 7.98
N LEU A 151 5.72 12.82 8.20
CA LEU A 151 6.89 12.17 7.62
C LEU A 151 6.89 12.25 6.09
N TYR A 152 5.75 11.96 5.44
CA TYR A 152 5.61 12.10 4.00
C TYR A 152 5.87 13.55 3.54
N GLN A 153 5.34 14.53 4.23
CA GLN A 153 5.50 15.95 3.89
C GLN A 153 6.96 16.41 4.04
N ASP A 154 7.64 15.96 5.09
CA ASP A 154 9.04 16.36 5.37
C ASP A 154 10.04 15.67 4.45
N THR A 155 9.67 14.57 3.81
CA THR A 155 10.57 13.75 2.99
C THR A 155 10.09 13.62 1.55
N ILE A 156 9.15 12.75 1.30
CA ILE A 156 8.69 12.36 -0.04
C ILE A 156 8.14 13.53 -0.85
N SER A 157 7.43 14.45 -0.20
CA SER A 157 6.85 15.61 -0.88
C SER A 157 7.91 16.61 -1.38
N LYS A 158 9.16 16.51 -0.89
CA LYS A 158 10.30 17.33 -1.32
C LYS A 158 11.02 16.76 -2.55
N LEU A 159 10.65 15.56 -2.98
CA LEU A 159 11.20 14.97 -4.20
C LEU A 159 10.71 15.74 -5.45
N SER A 160 11.47 15.64 -6.53
CA SER A 160 11.19 16.36 -7.81
C SER A 160 9.96 15.83 -8.57
N TYR A 161 9.24 14.83 -8.04
CA TYR A 161 8.00 14.32 -8.59
C TYR A 161 6.92 14.25 -7.49
N ARG A 162 5.70 14.58 -7.84
CA ARG A 162 4.54 14.52 -6.93
C ARG A 162 3.38 13.78 -7.58
N ILE A 163 2.71 12.94 -6.81
CA ILE A 163 1.45 12.33 -7.23
C ILE A 163 0.34 13.35 -7.07
N GLN A 164 -0.28 13.74 -8.18
CA GLN A 164 -1.46 14.62 -8.19
C GLN A 164 -2.70 13.77 -7.92
N VAL A 165 -3.22 13.82 -6.70
CA VAL A 165 -4.46 13.12 -6.33
C VAL A 165 -5.64 13.94 -6.80
N GLN A 166 -6.55 13.30 -7.54
CA GLN A 166 -7.79 13.90 -8.05
C GLN A 166 -8.98 13.40 -7.23
N GLY A 167 -9.86 14.30 -6.84
CA GLY A 167 -11.03 14.01 -6.02
C GLY A 167 -11.87 15.25 -5.76
N LYS A 168 -12.83 15.14 -4.85
CA LYS A 168 -13.64 16.26 -4.43
C LYS A 168 -12.82 17.23 -3.58
N LEU A 169 -12.93 18.52 -3.86
CA LEU A 169 -12.17 19.57 -3.18
C LEU A 169 -12.42 19.56 -1.66
N GLU A 170 -13.66 19.33 -1.25
CA GLU A 170 -14.05 19.22 0.16
C GLU A 170 -13.29 18.11 0.90
N ASN A 171 -13.13 16.95 0.28
CA ASN A 171 -12.37 15.82 0.85
C ASN A 171 -10.87 16.12 0.87
N LEU A 172 -10.32 16.68 -0.21
CA LEU A 172 -8.89 16.97 -0.31
C LEU A 172 -8.44 18.11 0.63
N LYS A 173 -9.35 19.02 1.01
CA LYS A 173 -9.11 20.07 2.01
C LYS A 173 -9.29 19.59 3.45
N ASN A 174 -9.98 18.47 3.68
CA ASN A 174 -10.12 17.89 5.00
C ASN A 174 -8.77 17.30 5.45
N GLU A 175 -8.24 17.80 6.56
CA GLU A 175 -6.90 17.44 7.03
C GLU A 175 -6.77 15.95 7.36
N ASN A 176 -7.77 15.36 8.01
CA ASN A 176 -7.77 13.93 8.34
C ASN A 176 -7.75 13.07 7.08
N VAL A 177 -8.51 13.43 6.05
CA VAL A 177 -8.52 12.74 4.76
C VAL A 177 -7.16 12.92 4.06
N ALA A 178 -6.62 14.13 4.06
CA ALA A 178 -5.31 14.43 3.46
C ALA A 178 -4.18 13.65 4.15
N ASN A 179 -4.23 13.52 5.48
CA ASN A 179 -3.25 12.76 6.26
C ASN A 179 -3.32 11.27 5.92
N ARG A 180 -4.52 10.67 5.85
CA ARG A 180 -4.70 9.29 5.43
C ARG A 180 -4.21 9.05 4.00
N ILE A 181 -4.49 9.96 3.06
CA ILE A 181 -3.99 9.89 1.68
C ILE A 181 -2.45 9.88 1.66
N ARG A 182 -1.79 10.82 2.35
CA ARG A 182 -0.32 10.90 2.40
C ARG A 182 0.30 9.64 3.00
N THR A 183 -0.29 9.13 4.07
CA THR A 183 0.16 7.91 4.73
C THR A 183 0.02 6.68 3.82
N LEU A 184 -1.09 6.54 3.11
CA LEU A 184 -1.28 5.46 2.13
C LEU A 184 -0.30 5.56 0.95
N LEU A 185 0.01 6.78 0.48
CA LEU A 185 1.05 6.97 -0.53
C LEU A 185 2.42 6.51 -0.01
N LEU A 186 2.75 6.79 1.26
CA LEU A 186 3.99 6.33 1.90
C LEU A 186 4.02 4.80 2.02
N GLY A 187 2.92 4.17 2.45
CA GLY A 187 2.76 2.70 2.51
C GLY A 187 2.94 2.04 1.15
N GLY A 188 2.33 2.61 0.12
CA GLY A 188 2.51 2.12 -1.25
C GLY A 188 3.94 2.27 -1.78
N ILE A 189 4.67 3.32 -1.39
CA ILE A 189 6.11 3.48 -1.73
C ILE A 189 6.93 2.41 -1.01
N ARG A 190 6.63 2.08 0.25
CA ARG A 190 7.30 0.97 0.98
C ARG A 190 7.05 -0.37 0.27
N SER A 191 5.81 -0.64 -0.13
CA SER A 191 5.48 -1.84 -0.92
C SER A 191 6.18 -1.85 -2.29
N ALA A 192 6.41 -0.68 -2.89
CA ALA A 192 7.19 -0.54 -4.12
C ALA A 192 8.68 -0.86 -3.90
N VAL A 193 9.25 -0.55 -2.73
CA VAL A 193 10.61 -0.97 -2.35
C VAL A 193 10.69 -2.50 -2.35
N LEU A 194 9.79 -3.16 -1.65
CA LEU A 194 9.71 -4.63 -1.60
C LEU A 194 9.54 -5.23 -3.01
N TRP A 195 8.64 -4.67 -3.82
CA TRP A 195 8.43 -5.14 -5.19
C TRP A 195 9.71 -5.14 -6.02
N TYR A 196 10.53 -4.08 -5.91
CA TYR A 196 11.84 -4.00 -6.58
C TYR A 196 12.86 -4.99 -6.01
N GLN A 197 12.89 -5.18 -4.69
CA GLN A 197 13.75 -6.16 -4.01
C GLN A 197 13.47 -7.59 -4.50
N LEU A 198 12.20 -7.91 -4.71
CA LEU A 198 11.74 -9.18 -5.27
C LEU A 198 12.03 -9.32 -6.78
N GLY A 199 12.60 -8.31 -7.43
CA GLY A 199 12.95 -8.31 -8.85
C GLY A 199 11.89 -7.73 -9.78
N GLY A 200 10.89 -7.01 -9.23
CA GLY A 200 9.91 -6.26 -10.02
C GLY A 200 10.58 -5.19 -10.88
N ARG A 201 10.09 -5.00 -12.10
CA ARG A 201 10.58 -3.99 -13.04
C ARG A 201 9.38 -3.38 -13.79
N ARG A 202 9.34 -2.05 -13.95
CA ARG A 202 8.21 -1.34 -14.56
C ARG A 202 7.85 -1.80 -15.97
N TRP A 203 8.84 -2.13 -16.79
CA TRP A 203 8.59 -2.64 -18.15
C TRP A 203 7.79 -3.95 -18.13
N ARG A 204 7.91 -4.78 -17.08
CA ARG A 204 7.13 -6.01 -16.93
C ARG A 204 5.62 -5.74 -16.79
N LEU A 205 5.22 -4.59 -16.28
CA LEU A 205 3.81 -4.20 -16.17
C LEU A 205 3.15 -4.04 -17.54
N VAL A 206 3.94 -3.73 -18.56
CA VAL A 206 3.46 -3.59 -19.95
C VAL A 206 3.47 -4.97 -20.66
N PHE A 207 4.60 -5.68 -20.60
CA PHE A 207 4.79 -6.91 -21.38
C PHE A 207 4.13 -8.14 -20.76
N TYR A 208 3.97 -8.19 -19.43
CA TYR A 208 3.42 -9.37 -18.73
C TYR A 208 2.01 -9.15 -18.17
N ARG A 209 1.23 -8.24 -18.76
CA ARG A 209 -0.12 -7.86 -18.28
C ARG A 209 -1.03 -9.05 -18.00
N LYS A 210 -1.20 -9.94 -19.00
CA LYS A 210 -2.05 -11.15 -18.87
C LYS A 210 -1.55 -12.08 -17.77
N ARG A 211 -0.21 -12.25 -17.65
CA ARG A 211 0.39 -13.10 -16.63
C ARG A 211 0.19 -12.51 -15.24
N ILE A 212 0.36 -11.20 -15.06
CA ILE A 212 0.11 -10.51 -13.79
C ILE A 212 -1.35 -10.69 -13.38
N GLN A 213 -2.29 -10.41 -14.29
CA GLN A 213 -3.72 -10.59 -14.05
C GLN A 213 -4.07 -12.02 -13.64
N GLY A 214 -3.58 -13.01 -14.36
CA GLY A 214 -3.83 -14.43 -14.07
C GLY A 214 -3.23 -14.87 -12.74
N THR A 215 -2.00 -14.40 -12.42
CA THR A 215 -1.34 -14.69 -11.13
C THR A 215 -2.12 -14.08 -9.97
N ALA A 216 -2.57 -12.82 -10.06
CA ALA A 216 -3.38 -12.18 -9.02
C ALA A 216 -4.68 -12.95 -8.76
N GLY A 217 -5.35 -13.43 -9.83
CA GLY A 217 -6.52 -14.31 -9.73
C GLY A 217 -6.23 -15.65 -9.06
N SER A 218 -5.08 -16.25 -9.35
CA SER A 218 -4.66 -17.53 -8.75
C SER A 218 -4.33 -17.36 -7.26
N ILE A 219 -3.60 -16.33 -6.89
CA ILE A 219 -3.30 -16.01 -5.49
C ILE A 219 -4.62 -15.81 -4.73
N ARG A 220 -5.53 -15.01 -5.27
CA ARG A 220 -6.82 -14.74 -4.64
C ARG A 220 -7.62 -16.02 -4.38
N ARG A 221 -7.70 -16.94 -5.37
CA ARG A 221 -8.35 -18.26 -5.17
C ARG A 221 -7.67 -19.08 -4.06
N LYS A 222 -6.34 -19.16 -4.05
CA LYS A 222 -5.59 -19.85 -2.98
C LYS A 222 -5.94 -19.33 -1.58
N LEU A 223 -6.13 -18.01 -1.42
CA LEU A 223 -6.47 -17.41 -0.14
C LEU A 223 -7.87 -17.79 0.35
N PHE A 224 -8.84 -17.94 -0.54
CA PHE A 224 -10.21 -18.34 -0.19
C PHE A 224 -10.38 -19.85 0.00
N THR A 225 -9.49 -20.69 -0.55
CA THR A 225 -9.55 -22.15 -0.37
C THR A 225 -8.77 -22.64 0.84
N SER A 226 -7.98 -21.77 1.48
CA SER A 226 -7.14 -22.07 2.66
C SER A 226 -7.73 -21.51 3.96
N ALA A 227 -8.91 -20.89 3.92
CA ALA A 227 -9.69 -20.39 5.05
C ALA A 227 -10.82 -21.35 5.39
#